data_cc794a3dc96e3a02072fe7468ea400ff
#
_entry.id   cc794a3dc96e3a02072fe7468ea400ff
#
_cell.length_a   1.000
_cell.length_b   1.000
_cell.length_c   1.000
_cell.angle_alpha   90.00
_cell.angle_beta   90.00
_cell.angle_gamma   90.00
#
_symmetry.space_group_name_H-M   'P 1'
#
loop_
_entity.id
_entity.type
_entity.pdbx_description
1 polymer ?
#
loop_
_entity_poly.entity_id
_entity_poly.type
_entity_poly.pdbx_seq_one_letter_code
_entity_poly.pdbx_strand_id
1 'polypeptide(L)'
;LQHMALVMGDVNMMKKVNLGPDYSDIYQIIGDSLKLKADVSPEHRRKIAKSALVPFGYGSGVKKIAQVYDELDLPYLNTISSKDRWDLAKMVVEKVEQILPTAKNYKNFMKQKAADLIKQGMTKFVWNSSSGFEVHHYKQKPVSDSKTLRPTFYLGDGKTARLQAIEPSSIADEEHLKSGLPPNFIHSIDSAVLHFVVADSDIPIAVVHDAYGARVADASQLNQLFYDKLLYVYDAHHPMVRFDSSIGEMDPEADPSKQSELTPVPYPFHKNISDEARALIKNSQHALT
;
A
#
# COMPACT_ATOMS: atom_id res chain seq x y z
N LEU A 1 -4.54 -1.71 3.98
CA LEU A 1 -5.48 -0.92 4.77
C LEU A 1 -5.29 -1.15 6.28
N GLN A 2 -5.08 -2.40 6.72
CA GLN A 2 -4.83 -2.75 8.12
C GLN A 2 -3.64 -1.98 8.70
N HIS A 3 -2.49 -2.02 8.02
CA HIS A 3 -1.31 -1.25 8.44
C HIS A 3 -1.54 0.27 8.41
N MET A 4 -2.36 0.79 7.48
CA MET A 4 -2.74 2.20 7.53
C MET A 4 -3.52 2.54 8.79
N ALA A 5 -4.48 1.69 9.18
CA ALA A 5 -5.25 1.88 10.40
C ALA A 5 -4.35 1.82 11.65
N LEU A 6 -3.41 0.89 11.68
CA LEU A 6 -2.46 0.70 12.80
C LEU A 6 -1.48 1.88 12.91
N VAL A 7 -0.85 2.28 11.80
CA VAL A 7 0.07 3.44 11.77
C VAL A 7 -0.64 4.71 12.24
N MET A 8 -1.90 4.87 11.85
CA MET A 8 -2.71 6.04 12.15
C MET A 8 -3.40 5.95 13.52
N GLY A 9 -3.34 4.80 14.20
CA GLY A 9 -4.01 4.57 15.48
C GLY A 9 -5.54 4.66 15.42
N ASP A 10 -6.13 4.44 14.24
CA ASP A 10 -7.59 4.57 14.05
C ASP A 10 -8.30 3.26 14.34
N VAL A 11 -8.77 3.12 15.56
CA VAL A 11 -9.53 1.97 16.05
C VAL A 11 -10.80 1.71 15.24
N ASN A 12 -11.50 2.76 14.79
CA ASN A 12 -12.71 2.61 13.98
C ASN A 12 -12.40 2.02 12.60
N MET A 13 -11.31 2.48 11.98
CA MET A 13 -10.84 1.88 10.74
C MET A 13 -10.34 0.45 10.94
N MET A 14 -9.64 0.15 12.05
CA MET A 14 -9.19 -1.20 12.39
C MET A 14 -10.35 -2.19 12.39
N LYS A 15 -11.47 -1.86 13.04
CA LYS A 15 -12.69 -2.69 13.04
C LYS A 15 -13.25 -2.93 11.64
N LYS A 16 -13.23 -1.92 10.76
CA LYS A 16 -13.72 -2.03 9.37
C LYS A 16 -12.83 -2.88 8.46
N VAL A 17 -11.57 -3.08 8.81
CA VAL A 17 -10.58 -3.82 8.03
C VAL A 17 -10.14 -5.12 8.68
N ASN A 18 -11.01 -5.72 9.47
CA ASN A 18 -10.83 -7.03 10.12
C ASN A 18 -9.68 -7.10 11.14
N LEU A 19 -9.35 -5.99 11.79
CA LEU A 19 -8.51 -5.99 12.98
C LEU A 19 -9.42 -5.91 14.21
N GLY A 20 -10.07 -7.02 14.55
CA GLY A 20 -11.00 -7.15 15.66
C GLY A 20 -11.73 -8.47 15.62
N PRO A 21 -12.58 -8.76 16.64
CA PRO A 21 -13.30 -10.03 16.74
C PRO A 21 -14.42 -10.18 15.69
N ASP A 22 -14.96 -9.05 15.23
CA ASP A 22 -16.11 -9.05 14.32
C ASP A 22 -15.63 -8.98 12.87
N TYR A 23 -16.21 -9.81 12.01
CA TYR A 23 -15.98 -9.75 10.59
C TYR A 23 -16.63 -8.52 9.95
N SER A 24 -15.90 -7.81 9.10
CA SER A 24 -16.37 -6.67 8.34
C SER A 24 -15.95 -6.78 6.88
N ASP A 25 -16.88 -6.78 5.95
CA ASP A 25 -16.59 -6.73 4.52
C ASP A 25 -16.57 -5.29 4.02
N ILE A 26 -15.43 -4.64 4.11
CA ILE A 26 -15.26 -3.25 3.65
C ILE A 26 -15.58 -3.09 2.15
N TYR A 27 -15.36 -4.10 1.34
CA TYR A 27 -15.69 -4.07 -0.08
C TYR A 27 -17.20 -4.04 -0.30
N GLN A 28 -17.96 -4.85 0.48
CA GLN A 28 -19.41 -4.85 0.42
C GLN A 28 -19.98 -3.54 0.94
N ILE A 29 -19.47 -3.02 2.06
CA ILE A 29 -19.90 -1.73 2.62
C ILE A 29 -19.75 -0.59 1.59
N ILE A 30 -18.60 -0.54 0.91
CA ILE A 30 -18.38 0.46 -0.14
C ILE A 30 -19.32 0.18 -1.33
N GLY A 31 -19.41 -1.06 -1.78
CA GLY A 31 -20.26 -1.47 -2.90
C GLY A 31 -21.73 -1.08 -2.72
N ASP A 32 -22.28 -1.30 -1.53
CA ASP A 32 -23.68 -0.98 -1.19
C ASP A 32 -23.92 0.52 -1.10
N SER A 33 -22.90 1.30 -0.80
CA SER A 33 -22.96 2.76 -0.78
C SER A 33 -23.01 3.41 -2.17
N LEU A 34 -22.74 2.65 -3.24
CA LEU A 34 -22.69 3.16 -4.61
C LEU A 34 -24.10 3.37 -5.18
N LYS A 35 -24.36 4.57 -5.72
CA LYS A 35 -25.57 4.88 -6.47
C LYS A 35 -25.38 4.52 -7.94
N LEU A 36 -25.68 3.27 -8.30
CA LEU A 36 -25.56 2.78 -9.67
C LEU A 36 -26.84 3.08 -10.47
N LYS A 37 -26.71 3.26 -11.78
CA LYS A 37 -27.84 3.58 -12.69
C LYS A 37 -28.74 2.38 -12.98
N ALA A 38 -28.32 1.16 -12.67
CA ALA A 38 -29.07 -0.07 -12.84
C ALA A 38 -29.03 -0.89 -11.58
N ASP A 39 -29.93 -1.88 -11.49
CA ASP A 39 -29.87 -2.89 -10.44
C ASP A 39 -28.67 -3.81 -10.69
N VAL A 40 -27.73 -3.77 -9.75
CA VAL A 40 -26.47 -4.54 -9.79
C VAL A 40 -26.43 -5.42 -8.55
N SER A 41 -26.20 -6.72 -8.74
CA SER A 41 -26.15 -7.67 -7.64
C SER A 41 -25.11 -7.28 -6.57
N PRO A 42 -25.34 -7.64 -5.30
CA PRO A 42 -24.38 -7.36 -4.21
C PRO A 42 -22.97 -7.86 -4.52
N GLU A 43 -22.84 -9.05 -5.10
CA GLU A 43 -21.55 -9.62 -5.50
C GLU A 43 -20.81 -8.73 -6.52
N HIS A 44 -21.51 -8.24 -7.55
CA HIS A 44 -20.92 -7.37 -8.54
C HIS A 44 -20.57 -5.98 -7.96
N ARG A 45 -21.41 -5.43 -7.07
CA ARG A 45 -21.10 -4.20 -6.33
C ARG A 45 -19.82 -4.35 -5.51
N ARG A 46 -19.70 -5.47 -4.78
CA ARG A 46 -18.51 -5.83 -4.03
C ARG A 46 -17.26 -5.91 -4.92
N LYS A 47 -17.38 -6.54 -6.10
CA LYS A 47 -16.28 -6.69 -7.07
C LYS A 47 -15.84 -5.34 -7.65
N ILE A 48 -16.79 -4.44 -7.96
CA ILE A 48 -16.51 -3.05 -8.37
C ILE A 48 -15.75 -2.31 -7.26
N ALA A 49 -16.21 -2.38 -6.02
CA ALA A 49 -15.54 -1.74 -4.89
C ALA A 49 -14.14 -2.31 -4.65
N LYS A 50 -13.96 -3.64 -4.66
CA LYS A 50 -12.68 -4.31 -4.45
C LYS A 50 -11.66 -3.91 -5.51
N SER A 51 -12.04 -3.90 -6.78
CA SER A 51 -11.15 -3.54 -7.90
C SER A 51 -10.69 -2.07 -7.88
N ALA A 52 -11.40 -1.20 -7.16
CA ALA A 52 -11.00 0.18 -6.94
C ALA A 52 -10.21 0.37 -5.63
N LEU A 53 -10.65 -0.27 -4.55
CA LEU A 53 -10.05 -0.10 -3.22
C LEU A 53 -8.60 -0.63 -3.17
N VAL A 54 -8.32 -1.72 -3.86
CA VAL A 54 -6.96 -2.28 -3.94
C VAL A 54 -5.98 -1.30 -4.59
N PRO A 55 -6.19 -0.80 -5.83
CA PRO A 55 -5.33 0.22 -6.42
C PRO A 55 -5.31 1.52 -5.61
N PHE A 56 -6.44 1.93 -5.01
CA PHE A 56 -6.49 3.09 -4.14
C PHE A 56 -5.53 2.95 -2.94
N GLY A 57 -5.49 1.79 -2.32
CA GLY A 57 -4.53 1.47 -1.25
C GLY A 57 -3.08 1.66 -1.69
N TYR A 58 -2.78 1.34 -2.93
CA TYR A 58 -1.45 1.54 -3.56
C TYR A 58 -1.24 2.95 -4.14
N GLY A 59 -2.02 3.93 -3.71
CA GLY A 59 -1.82 5.32 -4.11
C GLY A 59 -2.43 5.71 -5.45
N SER A 60 -3.09 4.79 -6.17
CA SER A 60 -3.72 5.08 -7.46
C SER A 60 -4.85 6.10 -7.32
N GLY A 61 -4.96 6.98 -8.32
CA GLY A 61 -6.06 7.93 -8.47
C GLY A 61 -7.16 7.43 -9.41
N VAL A 62 -8.17 8.27 -9.64
CA VAL A 62 -9.35 7.99 -10.48
C VAL A 62 -8.97 7.46 -11.86
N LYS A 63 -7.95 8.03 -12.53
CA LYS A 63 -7.52 7.60 -13.86
C LYS A 63 -7.14 6.11 -13.91
N LYS A 64 -6.36 5.64 -12.94
CA LYS A 64 -5.93 4.24 -12.90
C LYS A 64 -7.10 3.30 -12.58
N ILE A 65 -8.00 3.71 -11.69
CA ILE A 65 -9.20 2.94 -11.34
C ILE A 65 -10.13 2.84 -12.54
N ALA A 66 -10.33 3.93 -13.31
CA ALA A 66 -11.11 3.88 -14.55
C ALA A 66 -10.52 2.90 -15.58
N GLN A 67 -9.18 2.86 -15.73
CA GLN A 67 -8.51 1.87 -16.57
C GLN A 67 -8.76 0.44 -16.10
N VAL A 68 -8.74 0.19 -14.78
CA VAL A 68 -9.08 -1.13 -14.22
C VAL A 68 -10.52 -1.51 -14.58
N TYR A 69 -11.45 -0.55 -14.58
CA TYR A 69 -12.83 -0.81 -14.99
C TYR A 69 -12.99 -1.06 -16.49
N ASP A 70 -12.09 -0.53 -17.33
CA ASP A 70 -12.07 -0.83 -18.76
C ASP A 70 -11.61 -2.28 -19.03
N GLU A 71 -10.77 -2.84 -18.16
CA GLU A 71 -10.23 -4.20 -18.29
C GLU A 71 -11.06 -5.25 -17.52
N LEU A 72 -11.94 -4.83 -16.60
CA LEU A 72 -12.69 -5.72 -15.72
C LEU A 72 -13.94 -6.25 -16.44
N ASP A 73 -13.98 -7.57 -16.68
CA ASP A 73 -15.15 -8.22 -17.28
C ASP A 73 -16.27 -8.38 -16.23
N LEU A 74 -17.17 -7.39 -16.22
CA LEU A 74 -18.41 -7.40 -15.44
C LEU A 74 -19.58 -6.94 -16.30
N PRO A 75 -20.74 -7.64 -16.25
CA PRO A 75 -21.89 -7.31 -17.09
C PRO A 75 -22.28 -5.82 -17.03
N TYR A 76 -22.33 -5.24 -15.83
CA TYR A 76 -22.67 -3.83 -15.66
C TYR A 76 -21.65 -2.90 -16.32
N LEU A 77 -20.36 -3.15 -16.15
CA LEU A 77 -19.29 -2.32 -16.74
C LEU A 77 -19.29 -2.41 -18.26
N ASN A 78 -19.67 -3.56 -18.83
CA ASN A 78 -19.75 -3.77 -20.26
C ASN A 78 -20.93 -3.01 -20.92
N THR A 79 -21.94 -2.61 -20.13
CA THR A 79 -23.11 -1.86 -20.62
C THR A 79 -22.97 -0.34 -20.54
N ILE A 80 -21.95 0.19 -19.85
CA ILE A 80 -21.76 1.62 -19.65
C ILE A 80 -20.60 2.16 -20.48
N SER A 81 -20.66 3.46 -20.84
CA SER A 81 -19.62 4.12 -21.61
C SER A 81 -18.33 4.33 -20.82
N SER A 82 -17.20 4.58 -21.49
CA SER A 82 -15.93 4.94 -20.84
C SER A 82 -16.06 6.19 -19.96
N LYS A 83 -16.92 7.14 -20.36
CA LYS A 83 -17.25 8.32 -19.53
C LYS A 83 -17.95 7.89 -18.23
N ASP A 84 -18.94 7.02 -18.32
CA ASP A 84 -19.64 6.52 -17.12
C ASP A 84 -18.72 5.71 -16.20
N ARG A 85 -17.76 4.95 -16.76
CA ARG A 85 -16.73 4.25 -15.96
C ARG A 85 -15.82 5.22 -15.24
N TRP A 86 -15.45 6.33 -15.87
CA TRP A 86 -14.71 7.40 -15.23
C TRP A 86 -15.49 8.03 -14.06
N ASP A 87 -16.77 8.36 -14.29
CA ASP A 87 -17.65 8.93 -13.28
C ASP A 87 -17.87 7.93 -12.13
N LEU A 88 -18.00 6.63 -12.43
CA LEU A 88 -18.04 5.57 -11.43
C LEU A 88 -16.74 5.50 -10.61
N ALA A 89 -15.59 5.54 -11.26
CA ALA A 89 -14.30 5.53 -10.57
C ALA A 89 -14.16 6.71 -9.59
N LYS A 90 -14.60 7.90 -10.03
CA LYS A 90 -14.65 9.10 -9.18
C LYS A 90 -15.58 8.90 -7.99
N MET A 91 -16.81 8.39 -8.23
CA MET A 91 -17.79 8.10 -7.16
C MET A 91 -17.22 7.11 -6.14
N VAL A 92 -16.56 6.05 -6.59
CA VAL A 92 -15.99 5.03 -5.69
C VAL A 92 -14.85 5.64 -4.85
N VAL A 93 -13.96 6.42 -5.45
CA VAL A 93 -12.89 7.10 -4.70
C VAL A 93 -13.47 8.03 -3.64
N GLU A 94 -14.49 8.83 -3.98
CA GLU A 94 -15.18 9.70 -3.02
C GLU A 94 -15.82 8.90 -1.87
N LYS A 95 -16.43 7.74 -2.17
CA LYS A 95 -17.00 6.85 -1.15
C LYS A 95 -15.94 6.22 -0.26
N VAL A 96 -14.83 5.77 -0.83
CA VAL A 96 -13.68 5.27 -0.07
C VAL A 96 -13.17 6.35 0.89
N GLU A 97 -12.99 7.59 0.42
CA GLU A 97 -12.53 8.69 1.25
C GLU A 97 -13.51 9.11 2.35
N GLN A 98 -14.83 8.93 2.12
CA GLN A 98 -15.86 9.17 3.12
C GLN A 98 -15.92 8.07 4.18
N ILE A 99 -15.79 6.80 3.78
CA ILE A 99 -15.90 5.63 4.67
C ILE A 99 -14.61 5.38 5.44
N LEU A 100 -13.45 5.64 4.77
CA LEU A 100 -12.10 5.46 5.30
C LEU A 100 -11.28 6.77 5.22
N PRO A 101 -11.68 7.84 5.93
CA PRO A 101 -10.99 9.13 5.87
C PRO A 101 -9.52 9.01 6.30
N THR A 102 -9.23 8.11 7.21
CA THR A 102 -7.87 7.84 7.70
C THR A 102 -6.94 7.32 6.61
N ALA A 103 -7.40 6.51 5.67
CA ALA A 103 -6.60 6.08 4.53
C ALA A 103 -6.20 7.27 3.63
N LYS A 104 -7.10 8.24 3.44
CA LYS A 104 -6.79 9.50 2.73
C LYS A 104 -5.77 10.33 3.51
N ASN A 105 -5.97 10.48 4.81
CA ASN A 105 -5.08 11.27 5.68
C ASN A 105 -3.67 10.67 5.70
N TYR A 106 -3.55 9.36 5.83
CA TYR A 106 -2.28 8.65 5.71
C TYR A 106 -1.57 8.96 4.39
N LYS A 107 -2.25 8.81 3.26
CA LYS A 107 -1.67 9.06 1.93
C LYS A 107 -1.19 10.51 1.79
N ASN A 108 -1.99 11.47 2.25
CA ASN A 108 -1.64 12.88 2.19
C ASN A 108 -0.43 13.19 3.08
N PHE A 109 -0.40 12.65 4.29
CA PHE A 109 0.72 12.79 5.21
C PHE A 109 2.02 12.28 4.61
N MET A 110 2.03 11.05 4.08
CA MET A 110 3.24 10.45 3.50
C MET A 110 3.70 11.17 2.22
N LYS A 111 2.77 11.67 1.40
CA LYS A 111 3.11 12.51 0.23
C LYS A 111 3.72 13.84 0.63
N GLN A 112 3.18 14.48 1.67
CA GLN A 112 3.74 15.72 2.19
C GLN A 112 5.14 15.48 2.75
N LYS A 113 5.33 14.39 3.53
CA LYS A 113 6.64 14.00 4.04
C LYS A 113 7.65 13.78 2.91
N ALA A 114 7.26 13.07 1.84
CA ALA A 114 8.11 12.91 0.66
C ALA A 114 8.47 14.27 0.02
N ALA A 115 7.50 15.18 -0.10
CA ALA A 115 7.74 16.51 -0.67
C ALA A 115 8.73 17.32 0.18
N ASP A 116 8.66 17.21 1.50
CA ASP A 116 9.56 17.91 2.42
C ASP A 116 10.98 17.34 2.37
N LEU A 117 11.12 16.02 2.27
CA LEU A 117 12.42 15.35 2.07
C LEU A 117 13.08 15.76 0.73
N ILE A 118 12.30 15.86 -0.35
CA ILE A 118 12.78 16.31 -1.65
C ILE A 118 13.24 17.78 -1.58
N LYS A 119 12.50 18.64 -0.89
CA LYS A 119 12.92 20.06 -0.69
C LYS A 119 14.24 20.17 0.08
N GLN A 120 14.56 19.18 0.92
CA GLN A 120 15.85 19.07 1.63
C GLN A 120 16.97 18.49 0.75
N GLY A 121 16.69 18.21 -0.52
CA GLY A 121 17.67 17.76 -1.50
C GLY A 121 17.76 16.23 -1.67
N MET A 122 16.89 15.47 -1.03
CA MET A 122 16.92 14.01 -1.21
C MET A 122 16.44 13.60 -2.60
N THR A 123 17.23 12.78 -3.27
CA THR A 123 16.93 12.23 -4.61
C THR A 123 16.50 10.77 -4.55
N LYS A 124 16.69 10.13 -3.41
CA LYS A 124 16.23 8.77 -3.07
C LYS A 124 15.86 8.72 -1.59
N PHE A 125 14.99 7.80 -1.22
CA PHE A 125 14.63 7.52 0.17
C PHE A 125 15.14 6.15 0.55
N VAL A 126 15.93 6.09 1.60
CA VAL A 126 16.44 4.85 2.17
C VAL A 126 16.07 4.81 3.64
N TRP A 127 15.48 3.73 4.10
CA TRP A 127 15.10 3.58 5.51
C TRP A 127 15.21 2.13 5.96
N ASN A 128 15.34 1.92 7.26
CA ASN A 128 15.27 0.59 7.86
C ASN A 128 13.82 0.24 8.22
N SER A 129 13.34 -0.91 7.73
CA SER A 129 12.06 -1.48 8.17
C SER A 129 12.12 -1.89 9.65
N SER A 130 10.97 -2.24 10.22
CA SER A 130 10.90 -2.72 11.61
C SER A 130 11.73 -3.98 11.86
N SER A 131 11.99 -4.80 10.84
CA SER A 131 12.87 -5.97 10.92
C SER A 131 14.35 -5.67 10.69
N GLY A 132 14.72 -4.40 10.46
CA GLY A 132 16.09 -3.98 10.16
C GLY A 132 16.48 -4.14 8.69
N PHE A 133 15.56 -4.57 7.82
CA PHE A 133 15.81 -4.64 6.38
C PHE A 133 15.87 -3.23 5.79
N GLU A 134 16.92 -2.95 5.01
CA GLU A 134 17.12 -1.68 4.33
C GLU A 134 16.23 -1.58 3.09
N VAL A 135 15.36 -0.58 3.05
CA VAL A 135 14.41 -0.35 1.95
C VAL A 135 14.89 0.83 1.12
N HIS A 136 15.01 0.60 -0.19
CA HIS A 136 15.38 1.63 -1.16
C HIS A 136 14.17 2.03 -2.01
N HIS A 137 13.85 3.31 -2.01
CA HIS A 137 12.80 3.88 -2.83
C HIS A 137 13.36 5.02 -3.68
N TYR A 138 13.59 4.74 -4.96
CA TYR A 138 14.09 5.70 -5.93
C TYR A 138 13.59 5.39 -7.33
N LYS A 139 13.58 6.41 -8.17
CA LYS A 139 13.37 6.29 -9.61
C LYS A 139 13.99 7.48 -10.30
N GLN A 140 14.64 7.24 -11.41
CA GLN A 140 15.20 8.26 -12.27
C GLN A 140 14.26 8.54 -13.46
N LYS A 141 14.20 9.79 -13.90
CA LYS A 141 13.50 10.13 -15.14
C LYS A 141 14.23 9.50 -16.32
N PRO A 142 13.52 9.13 -17.38
CA PRO A 142 14.18 8.71 -18.62
C PRO A 142 14.96 9.91 -19.21
N VAL A 143 16.06 9.64 -19.89
CA VAL A 143 16.74 10.66 -20.72
C VAL A 143 15.76 11.09 -21.82
N SER A 144 15.47 12.41 -21.91
CA SER A 144 14.43 12.94 -22.80
C SER A 144 14.68 12.67 -24.28
N ASP A 145 15.96 12.56 -24.68
CA ASP A 145 16.41 12.29 -26.04
C ASP A 145 16.88 10.85 -26.23
N SER A 146 16.66 9.98 -25.24
CA SER A 146 17.01 8.58 -25.38
C SER A 146 16.26 8.03 -26.59
N LYS A 147 17.02 7.67 -27.63
CA LYS A 147 16.51 6.82 -28.70
C LYS A 147 16.01 5.56 -28.01
N THR A 148 14.72 5.55 -27.72
CA THR A 148 14.09 4.37 -27.14
C THR A 148 14.41 3.22 -28.04
N LEU A 149 15.39 2.40 -27.66
CA LEU A 149 15.68 1.17 -28.39
C LEU A 149 14.43 0.32 -28.28
N ARG A 150 13.77 0.12 -29.41
CA ARG A 150 12.58 -0.74 -29.52
C ARG A 150 12.89 -1.94 -30.39
N PRO A 151 13.78 -2.85 -29.97
CA PRO A 151 14.05 -4.04 -30.74
C PRO A 151 12.75 -4.83 -30.88
N THR A 152 12.46 -5.24 -32.11
CA THR A 152 11.32 -6.10 -32.39
C THR A 152 11.86 -7.52 -32.50
N PHE A 153 11.33 -8.41 -31.70
CA PHE A 153 11.63 -9.84 -31.74
C PHE A 153 10.50 -10.57 -32.47
N TYR A 154 10.86 -11.43 -33.37
CA TYR A 154 9.92 -12.32 -34.05
C TYR A 154 9.81 -13.61 -33.24
N LEU A 155 8.61 -13.91 -32.74
CA LEU A 155 8.36 -15.07 -31.88
C LEU A 155 7.87 -16.31 -32.65
N GLY A 156 7.84 -16.24 -33.97
CA GLY A 156 7.19 -17.24 -34.83
C GLY A 156 5.69 -16.98 -35.03
N ASP A 157 5.04 -17.68 -35.93
CA ASP A 157 3.61 -17.61 -36.25
C ASP A 157 3.08 -16.17 -36.48
N GLY A 158 3.91 -15.29 -37.04
CA GLY A 158 3.58 -13.90 -37.28
C GLY A 158 3.49 -13.01 -36.01
N LYS A 159 3.82 -13.54 -34.85
CA LYS A 159 3.83 -12.79 -33.59
C LYS A 159 5.14 -12.03 -33.41
N THR A 160 5.04 -10.80 -32.91
CA THR A 160 6.19 -9.96 -32.57
C THR A 160 6.10 -9.49 -31.14
N ALA A 161 7.23 -9.44 -30.44
CA ALA A 161 7.39 -8.75 -29.17
C ALA A 161 8.28 -7.52 -29.36
N ARG A 162 7.89 -6.39 -28.77
CA ARG A 162 8.71 -5.17 -28.73
C ARG A 162 9.18 -4.95 -27.29
N LEU A 163 10.47 -4.90 -27.08
CA LEU A 163 11.05 -4.46 -25.84
C LEU A 163 11.36 -2.95 -25.92
N GLN A 164 11.07 -2.25 -24.85
CA GLN A 164 11.44 -0.85 -24.73
C GLN A 164 12.52 -0.75 -23.65
N ALA A 165 13.76 -0.47 -24.08
CA ALA A 165 14.81 -0.11 -23.15
C ALA A 165 14.78 1.41 -22.94
N ILE A 166 14.63 1.83 -21.68
CA ILE A 166 14.65 3.24 -21.27
C ILE A 166 15.99 3.45 -20.56
N GLU A 167 16.78 4.38 -21.06
CA GLU A 167 18.00 4.80 -20.39
C GLU A 167 17.65 5.75 -19.23
N PRO A 168 18.01 5.42 -17.98
CA PRO A 168 17.75 6.31 -16.86
C PRO A 168 18.70 7.52 -16.91
N SER A 169 18.20 8.70 -16.59
CA SER A 169 19.02 9.89 -16.37
C SER A 169 19.51 9.96 -14.92
N SER A 170 20.40 10.90 -14.61
CA SER A 170 20.77 11.22 -13.23
C SER A 170 19.70 12.02 -12.45
N ILE A 171 18.59 12.40 -13.12
CA ILE A 171 17.55 13.25 -12.54
C ILE A 171 16.51 12.37 -11.84
N ALA A 172 16.28 12.63 -10.56
CA ALA A 172 15.25 11.93 -9.79
C ALA A 172 13.83 12.22 -10.33
N ASP A 173 12.98 11.19 -10.35
CA ASP A 173 11.56 11.33 -10.65
C ASP A 173 10.80 11.65 -9.35
N GLU A 174 10.74 12.94 -9.02
CA GLU A 174 10.10 13.43 -7.79
C GLU A 174 8.62 13.01 -7.65
N GLU A 175 7.88 12.99 -8.77
CA GLU A 175 6.47 12.58 -8.73
C GLU A 175 6.33 11.10 -8.37
N HIS A 176 7.26 10.27 -8.85
CA HIS A 176 7.32 8.88 -8.45
C HIS A 176 7.72 8.74 -6.97
N LEU A 177 8.69 9.51 -6.51
CA LEU A 177 9.10 9.50 -5.08
C LEU A 177 7.91 9.86 -4.17
N LYS A 178 7.17 10.92 -4.50
CA LYS A 178 5.98 11.35 -3.74
C LYS A 178 4.84 10.33 -3.79
N SER A 179 4.53 9.81 -4.97
CA SER A 179 3.38 8.90 -5.14
C SER A 179 3.66 7.48 -4.68
N GLY A 180 4.90 7.03 -4.74
CA GLY A 180 5.30 5.67 -4.38
C GLY A 180 5.65 5.47 -2.91
N LEU A 181 6.01 6.54 -2.17
CA LEU A 181 6.37 6.40 -0.75
C LEU A 181 5.24 5.81 0.10
N PRO A 182 3.96 6.28 0.01
CA PRO A 182 2.89 5.72 0.81
C PRO A 182 2.72 4.20 0.69
N PRO A 183 2.60 3.62 -0.52
CA PRO A 183 2.48 2.16 -0.65
C PRO A 183 3.76 1.41 -0.27
N ASN A 184 4.94 1.91 -0.64
CA ASN A 184 6.19 1.21 -0.35
C ASN A 184 6.48 1.16 1.16
N PHE A 185 6.10 2.21 1.88
CA PHE A 185 6.20 2.19 3.33
C PHE A 185 5.29 1.11 3.95
N ILE A 186 4.04 0.98 3.51
CA ILE A 186 3.13 -0.10 3.96
C ILE A 186 3.70 -1.49 3.62
N HIS A 187 4.22 -1.68 2.40
CA HIS A 187 4.85 -2.94 2.01
C HIS A 187 6.07 -3.29 2.88
N SER A 188 6.83 -2.28 3.33
CA SER A 188 7.96 -2.52 4.22
C SER A 188 7.51 -3.01 5.61
N ILE A 189 6.30 -2.62 6.05
CA ILE A 189 5.71 -3.11 7.30
C ILE A 189 5.22 -4.55 7.11
N ASP A 190 4.48 -4.83 6.02
CA ASP A 190 4.04 -6.19 5.68
C ASP A 190 5.24 -7.15 5.65
N SER A 191 6.32 -6.75 4.97
CA SER A 191 7.55 -7.53 4.91
C SER A 191 8.20 -7.72 6.28
N ALA A 192 8.16 -6.72 7.14
CA ALA A 192 8.74 -6.85 8.49
C ALA A 192 7.96 -7.87 9.33
N VAL A 193 6.62 -7.86 9.27
CA VAL A 193 5.80 -8.88 9.94
C VAL A 193 6.14 -10.27 9.40
N LEU A 194 6.23 -10.41 8.07
CA LEU A 194 6.62 -11.66 7.41
C LEU A 194 7.96 -12.16 7.90
N HIS A 195 8.98 -11.29 7.96
CA HIS A 195 10.31 -11.68 8.41
C HIS A 195 10.28 -12.25 9.83
N PHE A 196 9.53 -11.62 10.75
CA PHE A 196 9.41 -12.12 12.12
C PHE A 196 8.60 -13.41 12.22
N VAL A 197 7.53 -13.56 11.41
CA VAL A 197 6.76 -14.81 11.36
C VAL A 197 7.63 -15.97 10.88
N VAL A 198 8.42 -15.75 9.80
CA VAL A 198 9.31 -16.79 9.24
C VAL A 198 10.44 -17.13 10.22
N ALA A 199 11.06 -16.10 10.82
CA ALA A 199 12.20 -16.29 11.72
C ALA A 199 11.84 -17.05 12.99
N ASP A 200 10.64 -16.84 13.51
CA ASP A 200 10.20 -17.41 14.80
C ASP A 200 9.21 -18.57 14.64
N SER A 201 9.05 -19.10 13.43
CA SER A 201 8.15 -20.23 13.18
C SER A 201 8.80 -21.57 13.51
N ASP A 202 8.20 -22.31 14.44
CA ASP A 202 8.57 -23.69 14.77
C ASP A 202 7.86 -24.73 13.88
N ILE A 203 6.98 -24.28 12.97
CA ILE A 203 6.21 -25.14 12.06
C ILE A 203 6.63 -24.86 10.60
N PRO A 204 6.52 -25.87 9.71
CA PRO A 204 6.72 -25.65 8.29
C PRO A 204 5.67 -24.69 7.73
N ILE A 205 6.14 -23.57 7.17
CA ILE A 205 5.29 -22.57 6.52
C ILE A 205 5.72 -22.35 5.08
N ALA A 206 4.76 -22.05 4.22
CA ALA A 206 4.98 -21.56 2.87
C ALA A 206 4.53 -20.11 2.79
N VAL A 207 5.28 -19.26 2.10
CA VAL A 207 4.95 -17.85 1.97
C VAL A 207 4.95 -17.47 0.50
N VAL A 208 3.88 -16.79 0.07
CA VAL A 208 3.78 -16.20 -1.28
C VAL A 208 3.28 -14.77 -1.11
N HIS A 209 4.18 -13.81 -1.27
CA HIS A 209 3.92 -12.39 -1.02
C HIS A 209 3.42 -12.14 0.42
N ASP A 210 2.17 -11.72 0.59
CA ASP A 210 1.47 -11.46 1.85
C ASP A 210 0.61 -12.65 2.34
N ALA A 211 0.65 -13.77 1.60
CA ALA A 211 -0.10 -14.98 1.94
C ALA A 211 0.78 -16.00 2.67
N TYR A 212 0.24 -16.57 3.73
CA TYR A 212 0.88 -17.59 4.55
C TYR A 212 0.15 -18.92 4.41
N GLY A 213 0.89 -19.98 4.23
CA GLY A 213 0.37 -21.36 4.17
C GLY A 213 1.02 -22.25 5.24
N ALA A 214 0.22 -23.08 5.87
CA ALA A 214 0.66 -24.12 6.78
C ALA A 214 -0.19 -25.37 6.61
N ARG A 215 0.22 -26.48 7.24
CA ARG A 215 -0.65 -27.66 7.34
C ARG A 215 -1.92 -27.30 8.13
N VAL A 216 -3.03 -27.93 7.81
CA VAL A 216 -4.32 -27.68 8.50
C VAL A 216 -4.18 -27.80 10.03
N ALA A 217 -3.41 -28.78 10.51
CA ALA A 217 -3.15 -28.99 11.93
C ALA A 217 -2.40 -27.79 12.59
N ASP A 218 -1.63 -27.04 11.83
CA ASP A 218 -0.79 -25.94 12.32
C ASP A 218 -1.44 -24.57 12.10
N ALA A 219 -2.62 -24.51 11.48
CA ALA A 219 -3.26 -23.25 11.08
C ALA A 219 -3.51 -22.31 12.27
N SER A 220 -3.97 -22.82 13.40
CA SER A 220 -4.19 -22.01 14.61
C SER A 220 -2.88 -21.45 15.17
N GLN A 221 -1.80 -22.24 15.15
CA GLN A 221 -0.49 -21.80 15.63
C GLN A 221 0.08 -20.70 14.71
N LEU A 222 -0.05 -20.87 13.39
CA LEU A 222 0.36 -19.84 12.44
C LEU A 222 -0.44 -18.54 12.64
N ASN A 223 -1.74 -18.64 12.81
CA ASN A 223 -2.60 -17.48 13.05
C ASN A 223 -2.20 -16.73 14.33
N GLN A 224 -1.98 -17.44 15.43
CA GLN A 224 -1.50 -16.84 16.68
C GLN A 224 -0.15 -16.16 16.49
N LEU A 225 0.80 -16.86 15.86
CA LEU A 225 2.14 -16.31 15.58
C LEU A 225 2.07 -15.02 14.75
N PHE A 226 1.20 -14.98 13.73
CA PHE A 226 1.00 -13.77 12.93
C PHE A 226 0.55 -12.58 13.77
N TYR A 227 -0.45 -12.75 14.63
CA TYR A 227 -0.94 -11.65 15.49
C TYR A 227 0.11 -11.22 16.51
N ASP A 228 0.86 -12.15 17.08
CA ASP A 228 1.94 -11.86 18.01
C ASP A 228 3.03 -11.03 17.33
N LYS A 229 3.41 -11.36 16.08
CA LYS A 229 4.41 -10.61 15.31
C LYS A 229 3.87 -9.28 14.80
N LEU A 230 2.60 -9.22 14.43
CA LEU A 230 1.95 -7.95 14.10
C LEU A 230 2.02 -6.98 15.29
N LEU A 231 1.67 -7.43 16.48
CA LEU A 231 1.79 -6.62 17.71
C LEU A 231 3.24 -6.25 18.00
N TYR A 232 4.17 -7.19 17.90
CA TYR A 232 5.58 -6.96 18.15
C TYR A 232 6.17 -5.84 17.28
N VAL A 233 5.80 -5.81 15.99
CA VAL A 233 6.23 -4.76 15.06
C VAL A 233 5.79 -3.37 15.54
N TYR A 234 4.57 -3.24 16.06
CA TYR A 234 4.05 -1.94 16.50
C TYR A 234 4.42 -1.56 17.91
N ASP A 235 4.69 -2.54 18.79
CA ASP A 235 5.07 -2.28 20.19
C ASP A 235 6.56 -2.00 20.35
N ALA A 236 7.40 -2.89 19.83
CA ALA A 236 8.84 -2.83 20.03
C ALA A 236 9.58 -2.06 18.93
N HIS A 237 9.01 -2.04 17.71
CA HIS A 237 9.68 -1.53 16.52
C HIS A 237 8.76 -0.64 15.67
N HIS A 238 8.00 0.26 16.32
CA HIS A 238 6.98 1.07 15.64
C HIS A 238 7.47 1.61 14.29
N PRO A 239 6.80 1.27 13.16
CA PRO A 239 7.33 1.48 11.82
C PRO A 239 7.71 2.92 11.52
N MET A 240 6.87 3.88 11.95
CA MET A 240 7.16 5.29 11.69
C MET A 240 8.32 5.83 12.52
N VAL A 241 8.52 5.31 13.73
CA VAL A 241 9.69 5.69 14.55
C VAL A 241 10.97 5.20 13.88
N ARG A 242 10.95 3.98 13.34
CA ARG A 242 12.06 3.43 12.58
C ARG A 242 12.32 4.21 11.29
N PHE A 243 11.27 4.53 10.55
CA PHE A 243 11.38 5.35 9.36
C PHE A 243 12.02 6.71 9.66
N ASP A 244 11.50 7.44 10.65
CA ASP A 244 11.99 8.78 10.99
C ASP A 244 13.43 8.78 11.51
N SER A 245 13.82 7.74 12.26
CA SER A 245 15.18 7.65 12.79
C SER A 245 16.22 7.23 11.76
N SER A 246 15.81 6.60 10.64
CA SER A 246 16.75 6.06 9.66
C SER A 246 16.79 6.81 8.33
N ILE A 247 15.71 7.54 7.96
CA ILE A 247 15.59 8.11 6.61
C ILE A 247 16.59 9.23 6.30
N GLY A 248 17.22 9.85 7.23
CA GLY A 248 18.20 10.92 7.00
C GLY A 248 19.65 10.47 7.12
N GLU A 249 19.89 9.28 7.66
CA GLU A 249 21.23 8.78 8.00
C GLU A 249 21.85 7.92 6.88
N MET A 250 21.04 7.45 5.95
CA MET A 250 21.43 6.41 5.00
C MET A 250 21.59 6.88 3.54
N ASP A 251 21.46 8.16 3.25
CA ASP A 251 21.73 8.69 1.91
C ASP A 251 23.11 9.40 1.85
N PRO A 252 24.17 8.69 1.46
CA PRO A 252 25.51 9.29 1.34
C PRO A 252 25.62 10.29 0.18
N GLU A 253 24.61 10.33 -0.71
CA GLU A 253 24.55 11.26 -1.84
C GLU A 253 23.72 12.52 -1.52
N ALA A 254 23.11 12.60 -0.34
CA ALA A 254 22.43 13.80 0.11
C ALA A 254 23.45 14.95 0.28
N ASP A 255 23.14 16.11 -0.30
CA ASP A 255 23.98 17.29 -0.19
C ASP A 255 24.11 17.72 1.29
N PRO A 256 25.32 17.65 1.89
CA PRO A 256 25.51 17.97 3.31
C PRO A 256 25.08 19.42 3.65
N SER A 257 25.14 20.35 2.69
CA SER A 257 24.76 21.74 2.91
C SER A 257 23.24 21.93 3.02
N LYS A 258 22.46 20.96 2.58
CA LYS A 258 20.99 20.93 2.63
C LYS A 258 20.46 20.07 3.79
N GLN A 259 21.32 19.33 4.47
CA GLN A 259 20.99 18.58 5.68
C GLN A 259 20.76 19.46 6.92
N SER A 260 20.49 20.76 6.71
CA SER A 260 20.11 21.63 7.82
C SER A 260 18.90 21.04 8.53
N GLU A 261 19.12 20.53 9.74
CA GLU A 261 18.15 20.07 10.73
C GLU A 261 16.84 19.59 10.09
N LEU A 262 16.74 18.28 9.82
CA LEU A 262 15.48 17.61 9.51
C LEU A 262 14.46 18.01 10.58
N THR A 263 13.73 19.07 10.34
CA THR A 263 12.64 19.44 11.22
C THR A 263 11.62 18.31 11.11
N PRO A 264 11.41 17.50 12.15
CA PRO A 264 10.46 16.42 12.08
C PRO A 264 9.12 17.01 11.68
N VAL A 265 8.53 16.55 10.57
CA VAL A 265 7.15 16.89 10.27
C VAL A 265 6.33 16.48 11.49
N PRO A 266 5.56 17.41 12.12
CA PRO A 266 4.82 17.09 13.32
C PRO A 266 3.97 15.83 13.10
N TYR A 267 4.18 14.85 13.95
CA TYR A 267 3.53 13.55 13.85
C TYR A 267 2.07 13.70 14.29
N PRO A 268 1.08 13.54 13.42
CA PRO A 268 -0.32 13.66 13.83
C PRO A 268 -0.81 12.45 14.64
N PHE A 269 0.05 11.46 14.91
CA PHE A 269 -0.34 10.16 15.46
C PHE A 269 0.45 9.79 16.70
N HIS A 270 -0.13 8.92 17.53
CA HIS A 270 0.55 8.35 18.69
C HIS A 270 1.72 7.47 18.26
N LYS A 271 2.90 7.68 18.87
CA LYS A 271 4.10 6.86 18.60
C LYS A 271 3.99 5.43 19.14
N ASN A 272 2.95 5.13 19.89
CA ASN A 272 2.68 3.83 20.48
C ASN A 272 1.26 3.39 20.14
N ILE A 273 1.07 2.10 19.97
CA ILE A 273 -0.25 1.51 19.79
C ILE A 273 -1.07 1.68 21.08
N SER A 274 -2.33 2.10 20.99
CA SER A 274 -3.20 2.25 22.14
C SER A 274 -3.59 0.88 22.74
N ASP A 275 -3.98 0.85 24.03
CA ASP A 275 -4.45 -0.39 24.68
C ASP A 275 -5.70 -0.96 23.99
N GLU A 276 -6.59 -0.09 23.50
CA GLU A 276 -7.76 -0.52 22.71
C GLU A 276 -7.35 -1.18 21.40
N ALA A 277 -6.42 -0.58 20.66
CA ALA A 277 -5.90 -1.15 19.42
C ALA A 277 -5.20 -2.49 19.68
N ARG A 278 -4.41 -2.59 20.76
CA ARG A 278 -3.77 -3.84 21.19
C ARG A 278 -4.79 -4.93 21.52
N ALA A 279 -5.85 -4.58 22.24
CA ALA A 279 -6.92 -5.51 22.58
C ALA A 279 -7.67 -5.99 21.33
N LEU A 280 -7.91 -5.11 20.34
CA LEU A 280 -8.51 -5.49 19.07
C LEU A 280 -7.67 -6.52 18.32
N ILE A 281 -6.36 -6.30 18.20
CA ILE A 281 -5.47 -7.23 17.48
C ILE A 281 -5.45 -8.58 18.18
N LYS A 282 -5.30 -8.62 19.52
CA LYS A 282 -5.29 -9.87 20.30
C LYS A 282 -6.57 -10.69 20.15
N ASN A 283 -7.71 -10.04 19.95
CA ASN A 283 -9.01 -10.67 19.77
C ASN A 283 -9.40 -10.84 18.29
N SER A 284 -8.51 -10.50 17.36
CA SER A 284 -8.80 -10.60 15.93
C SER A 284 -8.80 -12.06 15.46
N GLN A 285 -9.74 -12.38 14.58
CA GLN A 285 -9.91 -13.72 14.01
C GLN A 285 -9.87 -13.72 12.48
N HIS A 286 -9.84 -12.54 11.84
CA HIS A 286 -10.11 -12.36 10.42
C HIS A 286 -9.05 -11.57 9.64
N ALA A 287 -7.91 -11.22 10.26
CA ALA A 287 -6.90 -10.39 9.60
C ALA A 287 -6.20 -11.09 8.41
N LEU A 288 -6.16 -12.42 8.44
CA LEU A 288 -5.58 -13.25 7.37
C LEU A 288 -6.61 -13.79 6.36
N THR A 289 -7.83 -13.30 6.34
CA THR A 289 -8.91 -13.77 5.44
C THR A 289 -9.07 -12.90 4.20
#